data_e7c19caabad3c1e43360d7642a511d71
#
_entry.id   e7c19caabad3c1e43360d7642a511d71
#
_cell.length_a   1.000
_cell.length_b   1.000
_cell.length_c   1.000
_cell.angle_alpha   90.00
_cell.angle_beta   90.00
_cell.angle_gamma   90.00
#
_symmetry.space_group_name_H-M   'P 1'
#
loop_
_entity.id
_entity.type
_entity.pdbx_description
1 polymer ?
#
loop_
_entity_poly.entity_id
_entity_poly.type
_entity_poly.pdbx_seq_one_letter_code
_entity_poly.pdbx_strand_id
1 'polypeptide(L)'
;VRPSLWERMQVYGRKIEIHRYSFGWNYFWFDFDSPLANVGPLEAIGLMFDDNQVVRGTPNHELVATEFLNNSLWQHGNIFMALFETLLMAVLGTALASMFGLPLAFLAARNVSPFPVVRFINRRLFDLLRGIDMLIWSLIFLRAFGPGLFTGVFAIGFTDTGSLGKLMSEAIENADRRQVDGMKSTGASKLQQHRFGIIPQ
;
A
#
# COMPACT_ATOMS: atom_id res chain seq x y z
N VAL A 1 40.68 -5.86 7.61
CA VAL A 1 41.40 -6.48 6.49
C VAL A 1 40.37 -6.84 5.42
N ARG A 2 40.67 -6.59 4.15
CA ARG A 2 39.86 -7.02 3.00
C ARG A 2 40.63 -8.06 2.22
N PRO A 3 40.42 -9.36 2.47
CA PRO A 3 41.12 -10.42 1.74
C PRO A 3 40.71 -10.50 0.26
N SER A 4 39.48 -10.05 -0.07
CA SER A 4 39.01 -9.87 -1.46
C SER A 4 38.08 -8.64 -1.57
N LEU A 5 37.71 -8.26 -2.80
CA LEU A 5 36.72 -7.19 -3.04
C LEU A 5 35.35 -7.50 -2.41
N TRP A 6 35.07 -8.76 -2.17
CA TRP A 6 33.77 -9.30 -1.74
C TRP A 6 33.77 -9.80 -0.28
N GLU A 7 34.92 -9.70 0.41
CA GLU A 7 35.02 -10.14 1.79
C GLU A 7 35.60 -9.00 2.65
N ARG A 8 34.98 -8.77 3.79
CA ARG A 8 35.46 -7.86 4.80
C ARG A 8 35.60 -8.62 6.13
N MET A 9 36.82 -8.69 6.61
CA MET A 9 37.13 -9.25 7.93
C MET A 9 37.28 -8.11 8.93
N GLN A 10 36.51 -8.12 9.99
CA GLN A 10 36.63 -7.22 11.14
C GLN A 10 37.04 -8.01 12.37
N VAL A 11 38.12 -7.59 13.01
CA VAL A 11 38.62 -8.23 14.23
C VAL A 11 38.38 -7.30 15.39
N TYR A 12 37.54 -7.71 16.33
CA TYR A 12 37.23 -6.99 17.55
C TYR A 12 37.70 -7.83 18.75
N GLY A 13 38.88 -7.56 19.29
CA GLY A 13 39.38 -8.25 20.50
C GLY A 13 39.22 -9.76 20.45
N ARG A 14 38.08 -10.29 20.92
CA ARG A 14 37.78 -11.73 20.99
C ARG A 14 36.83 -12.23 19.89
N LYS A 15 36.36 -11.35 18.99
CA LYS A 15 35.44 -11.70 17.92
C LYS A 15 36.05 -11.41 16.55
N ILE A 16 35.92 -12.36 15.63
CA ILE A 16 36.26 -12.19 14.22
C ILE A 16 34.95 -12.27 13.46
N GLU A 17 34.58 -11.17 12.82
CA GLU A 17 33.39 -11.10 11.96
C GLU A 17 33.86 -11.11 10.51
N ILE A 18 33.40 -12.10 9.75
CA ILE A 18 33.67 -12.23 8.32
C ILE A 18 32.38 -11.87 7.57
N HIS A 19 32.38 -10.71 6.94
CA HIS A 19 31.29 -10.29 6.06
C HIS A 19 31.65 -10.70 4.64
N ARG A 20 30.86 -11.61 4.06
CA ARG A 20 30.94 -11.96 2.65
C ARG A 20 29.86 -11.22 1.89
N TYR A 21 30.27 -10.39 0.94
CA TYR A 21 29.35 -9.75 0.02
C TYR A 21 29.25 -10.65 -1.21
N SER A 22 28.24 -11.53 -1.25
CA SER A 22 27.94 -12.29 -2.45
C SER A 22 27.47 -11.36 -3.57
N PHE A 23 27.78 -11.69 -4.83
CA PHE A 23 27.08 -11.10 -5.97
C PHE A 23 25.58 -11.33 -5.77
N GLY A 24 24.81 -10.24 -5.61
CA GLY A 24 23.43 -10.31 -5.13
C GLY A 24 22.53 -11.25 -5.93
N TRP A 25 22.80 -11.47 -7.21
CA TRP A 25 22.00 -12.31 -8.09
C TRP A 25 22.32 -13.81 -8.04
N ASN A 26 23.49 -14.22 -7.57
CA ASN A 26 23.88 -15.63 -7.57
C ASN A 26 23.00 -16.49 -6.66
N TYR A 27 22.49 -15.92 -5.58
CA TYR A 27 21.65 -16.62 -4.61
C TYR A 27 20.23 -16.05 -4.54
N PHE A 28 19.81 -15.43 -5.63
CA PHE A 28 18.47 -14.87 -5.72
C PHE A 28 17.38 -15.95 -5.65
N TRP A 29 17.59 -17.07 -6.36
CA TRP A 29 16.59 -18.14 -6.39
C TRP A 29 16.66 -19.03 -5.16
N PHE A 30 17.84 -19.48 -4.79
CA PHE A 30 18.06 -20.38 -3.66
C PHE A 30 19.24 -19.91 -2.82
N ASP A 31 19.15 -20.12 -1.51
CA ASP A 31 20.23 -19.80 -0.59
C ASP A 31 21.45 -20.71 -0.82
N PHE A 32 22.62 -20.28 -0.36
CA PHE A 32 23.87 -21.07 -0.46
C PHE A 32 23.83 -22.37 0.35
N ASP A 33 23.01 -22.44 1.42
CA ASP A 33 22.79 -23.62 2.25
C ASP A 33 21.67 -24.53 1.72
N SER A 34 20.95 -24.11 0.68
CA SER A 34 19.86 -24.88 0.07
C SER A 34 20.40 -26.09 -0.70
N PRO A 35 19.70 -27.24 -0.70
CA PRO A 35 19.97 -28.36 -1.61
C PRO A 35 19.93 -27.94 -3.11
N LEU A 36 19.30 -26.82 -3.41
CA LEU A 36 19.11 -26.25 -4.76
C LEU A 36 20.07 -25.08 -5.07
N ALA A 37 21.08 -24.83 -4.23
CA ALA A 37 21.96 -23.65 -4.35
C ALA A 37 22.62 -23.46 -5.74
N ASN A 38 22.88 -24.53 -6.46
CA ASN A 38 23.52 -24.52 -7.77
C ASN A 38 22.54 -24.72 -8.95
N VAL A 39 21.23 -24.79 -8.65
CA VAL A 39 20.18 -25.01 -9.65
C VAL A 39 19.76 -23.67 -10.25
N GLY A 40 19.80 -23.57 -11.56
CA GLY A 40 19.34 -22.38 -12.27
C GLY A 40 17.81 -22.26 -12.30
N PRO A 41 17.25 -21.06 -12.60
CA PRO A 41 15.81 -20.84 -12.59
C PRO A 41 15.04 -21.74 -13.58
N LEU A 42 15.57 -21.96 -14.77
CA LEU A 42 14.96 -22.84 -15.77
C LEU A 42 15.04 -24.32 -15.36
N GLU A 43 16.13 -24.71 -14.76
CA GLU A 43 16.34 -26.07 -14.24
C GLU A 43 15.43 -26.33 -13.02
N ALA A 44 15.24 -25.34 -12.14
CA ALA A 44 14.30 -25.42 -11.04
C ALA A 44 12.85 -25.64 -11.50
N ILE A 45 12.45 -24.96 -12.57
CA ILE A 45 11.13 -25.18 -13.19
C ILE A 45 11.04 -26.61 -13.74
N GLY A 46 12.09 -27.12 -14.38
CA GLY A 46 12.14 -28.51 -14.84
C GLY A 46 12.02 -29.52 -13.69
N LEU A 47 12.73 -29.26 -12.59
CA LEU A 47 12.68 -30.11 -11.40
C LEU A 47 11.30 -30.18 -10.76
N MET A 48 10.50 -29.11 -10.83
CA MET A 48 9.12 -29.12 -10.29
C MET A 48 8.22 -30.18 -10.93
N PHE A 49 8.52 -30.57 -12.18
CA PHE A 49 7.78 -31.58 -12.95
C PHE A 49 8.50 -32.93 -13.03
N ASP A 50 9.67 -33.06 -12.39
CA ASP A 50 10.42 -34.32 -12.38
C ASP A 50 9.93 -35.19 -11.20
N ASP A 51 9.68 -36.48 -11.49
CA ASP A 51 9.29 -37.49 -10.48
C ASP A 51 10.47 -37.92 -9.59
N ASN A 52 11.71 -37.66 -10.01
CA ASN A 52 12.91 -38.00 -9.23
C ASN A 52 13.12 -36.98 -8.13
N GLN A 53 12.81 -37.36 -6.89
CA GLN A 53 12.95 -36.48 -5.73
C GLN A 53 14.41 -36.13 -5.45
N VAL A 54 14.73 -34.83 -5.42
CA VAL A 54 16.05 -34.32 -5.00
C VAL A 54 16.29 -34.61 -3.50
N VAL A 55 15.26 -34.44 -2.68
CA VAL A 55 15.27 -34.78 -1.26
C VAL A 55 14.22 -35.87 -1.02
N ARG A 56 14.64 -37.00 -0.43
CA ARG A 56 13.76 -38.13 -0.16
C ARG A 56 12.60 -37.71 0.77
N GLY A 57 11.38 -37.95 0.32
CA GLY A 57 10.18 -37.67 1.13
C GLY A 57 9.54 -36.31 0.90
N THR A 58 10.17 -35.42 0.13
CA THR A 58 9.60 -34.11 -0.21
C THR A 58 9.40 -34.04 -1.71
N PRO A 59 8.20 -33.74 -2.20
CA PRO A 59 7.96 -33.50 -3.62
C PRO A 59 8.79 -32.29 -4.11
N ASN A 60 9.34 -32.39 -5.33
CA ASN A 60 10.23 -31.35 -5.86
C ASN A 60 9.57 -29.99 -5.96
N HIS A 61 8.28 -29.92 -6.32
CA HIS A 61 7.55 -28.65 -6.39
C HIS A 61 7.41 -27.96 -5.03
N GLU A 62 7.22 -28.74 -3.96
CA GLU A 62 7.16 -28.22 -2.59
C GLU A 62 8.54 -27.78 -2.12
N LEU A 63 9.58 -28.58 -2.42
CA LEU A 63 10.96 -28.23 -2.11
C LEU A 63 11.36 -26.91 -2.77
N VAL A 64 11.15 -26.77 -4.07
CA VAL A 64 11.47 -25.54 -4.83
C VAL A 64 10.73 -24.33 -4.26
N ALA A 65 9.43 -24.45 -3.98
CA ALA A 65 8.64 -23.37 -3.43
C ALA A 65 9.10 -22.97 -2.01
N THR A 66 9.37 -23.97 -1.16
CA THR A 66 9.79 -23.72 0.23
C THR A 66 11.18 -23.09 0.29
N GLU A 67 12.15 -23.61 -0.47
CA GLU A 67 13.50 -23.06 -0.52
C GLU A 67 13.55 -21.66 -1.11
N PHE A 68 12.72 -21.38 -2.12
CA PHE A 68 12.59 -20.03 -2.66
C PHE A 68 12.01 -19.04 -1.66
N LEU A 69 10.88 -19.39 -1.02
CA LEU A 69 10.20 -18.48 -0.08
C LEU A 69 11.00 -18.26 1.21
N ASN A 70 11.72 -19.29 1.68
CA ASN A 70 12.51 -19.23 2.90
C ASN A 70 13.96 -18.81 2.68
N ASN A 71 14.31 -18.29 1.50
CA ASN A 71 15.63 -17.76 1.21
C ASN A 71 16.04 -16.74 2.28
N SER A 72 17.10 -17.02 3.03
CA SER A 72 17.53 -16.19 4.15
C SER A 72 18.17 -14.87 3.74
N LEU A 73 18.77 -14.84 2.54
CA LEU A 73 19.44 -13.66 1.99
C LEU A 73 18.44 -12.66 1.38
N TRP A 74 17.50 -13.16 0.59
CA TRP A 74 16.54 -12.34 -0.15
C TRP A 74 15.19 -12.22 0.52
N GLN A 75 14.88 -13.12 1.45
CA GLN A 75 13.65 -13.10 2.25
C GLN A 75 12.36 -12.96 1.41
N HIS A 76 12.27 -13.71 0.32
CA HIS A 76 11.16 -13.60 -0.64
C HIS A 76 9.78 -13.70 0.03
N GLY A 77 9.60 -14.61 0.98
CA GLY A 77 8.36 -14.74 1.73
C GLY A 77 7.99 -13.45 2.48
N ASN A 78 8.96 -12.82 3.13
CA ASN A 78 8.75 -11.55 3.83
C ASN A 78 8.45 -10.41 2.87
N ILE A 79 9.11 -10.39 1.70
CA ILE A 79 8.84 -9.38 0.65
C ILE A 79 7.42 -9.54 0.10
N PHE A 80 6.97 -10.76 -0.19
CA PHE A 80 5.60 -11.00 -0.64
C PHE A 80 4.57 -10.60 0.41
N MET A 81 4.81 -10.91 1.68
CA MET A 81 3.93 -10.49 2.76
C MET A 81 3.88 -8.97 2.90
N ALA A 82 5.03 -8.29 2.88
CA ALA A 82 5.11 -6.83 2.94
C ALA A 82 4.43 -6.16 1.74
N LEU A 83 4.54 -6.75 0.55
CA LEU A 83 3.85 -6.27 -0.65
C LEU A 83 2.32 -6.40 -0.48
N PHE A 84 1.86 -7.54 0.01
CA PHE A 84 0.44 -7.76 0.28
C PHE A 84 -0.10 -6.80 1.35
N GLU A 85 0.63 -6.59 2.45
CA GLU A 85 0.28 -5.61 3.47
C GLU A 85 0.21 -4.19 2.90
N THR A 86 1.15 -3.81 2.02
CA THR A 86 1.15 -2.49 1.36
C THR A 86 -0.08 -2.31 0.47
N LEU A 87 -0.45 -3.34 -0.30
CA LEU A 87 -1.67 -3.31 -1.10
C LEU A 87 -2.93 -3.19 -0.22
N LEU A 88 -2.99 -3.93 0.88
CA LEU A 88 -4.09 -3.81 1.85
C LEU A 88 -4.15 -2.41 2.46
N MET A 89 -3.01 -1.83 2.85
CA MET A 89 -2.95 -0.46 3.38
C MET A 89 -3.48 0.54 2.35
N ALA A 90 -3.09 0.42 1.09
CA ALA A 90 -3.56 1.30 0.03
C ALA A 90 -5.08 1.21 -0.16
N VAL A 91 -5.61 -0.01 -0.31
CA VAL A 91 -7.05 -0.23 -0.53
C VAL A 91 -7.86 0.22 0.67
N LEU A 92 -7.49 -0.21 1.88
CA LEU A 92 -8.23 0.14 3.11
C LEU A 92 -8.10 1.62 3.46
N GLY A 93 -6.92 2.22 3.26
CA GLY A 93 -6.69 3.65 3.48
C GLY A 93 -7.53 4.52 2.54
N THR A 94 -7.53 4.19 1.24
CA THR A 94 -8.35 4.91 0.25
C THR A 94 -9.85 4.68 0.48
N ALA A 95 -10.26 3.48 0.88
CA ALA A 95 -11.65 3.20 1.24
C ALA A 95 -12.08 4.04 2.45
N LEU A 96 -11.25 4.12 3.49
CA LEU A 96 -11.46 4.96 4.66
C LEU A 96 -11.57 6.44 4.27
N ALA A 97 -10.63 6.92 3.45
CA ALA A 97 -10.62 8.29 2.93
C ALA A 97 -11.90 8.62 2.16
N SER A 98 -12.36 7.70 1.30
CA SER A 98 -13.59 7.86 0.51
C SER A 98 -14.82 7.87 1.40
N MET A 99 -14.85 6.99 2.40
CA MET A 99 -15.97 6.88 3.35
C MET A 99 -16.19 8.19 4.13
N PHE A 100 -15.13 8.87 4.54
CA PHE A 100 -15.22 10.16 5.24
C PHE A 100 -15.18 11.35 4.27
N GLY A 101 -14.35 11.29 3.23
CA GLY A 101 -14.17 12.37 2.27
C GLY A 101 -15.43 12.70 1.49
N LEU A 102 -16.18 11.69 1.05
CA LEU A 102 -17.38 11.89 0.22
C LEU A 102 -18.49 12.65 0.98
N PRO A 103 -18.97 12.24 2.15
CA PRO A 103 -19.99 13.02 2.89
C PRO A 103 -19.50 14.43 3.25
N LEU A 104 -18.23 14.58 3.64
CA LEU A 104 -17.65 15.88 3.94
C LEU A 104 -17.55 16.76 2.67
N ALA A 105 -17.30 16.17 1.50
CA ALA A 105 -17.29 16.89 0.23
C ALA A 105 -18.64 17.49 -0.12
N PHE A 106 -19.75 16.78 0.11
CA PHE A 106 -21.11 17.34 -0.05
C PHE A 106 -21.35 18.51 0.90
N LEU A 107 -20.85 18.46 2.12
CA LEU A 107 -20.95 19.56 3.07
C LEU A 107 -20.04 20.75 2.71
N ALA A 108 -18.97 20.52 1.95
CA ALA A 108 -18.02 21.54 1.52
C ALA A 108 -18.43 22.22 0.21
N ALA A 109 -19.26 21.57 -0.63
CA ALA A 109 -19.68 22.07 -1.93
C ALA A 109 -20.68 23.23 -1.83
N ARG A 110 -20.50 24.32 -2.63
CA ARG A 110 -21.32 25.54 -2.56
C ARG A 110 -22.78 25.31 -2.97
N ASN A 111 -22.97 24.44 -3.97
CA ASN A 111 -24.28 24.17 -4.56
C ASN A 111 -25.15 23.22 -3.71
N VAL A 112 -24.55 22.53 -2.76
CA VAL A 112 -25.23 21.51 -1.93
C VAL A 112 -25.28 21.89 -0.45
N SER A 113 -24.21 22.50 0.07
CA SER A 113 -24.08 22.84 1.50
C SER A 113 -25.17 23.81 1.98
N PRO A 114 -25.92 23.46 3.04
CA PRO A 114 -27.01 24.30 3.53
C PRO A 114 -26.52 25.57 4.24
N PHE A 115 -25.32 25.52 4.85
CA PHE A 115 -24.80 26.61 5.67
C PHE A 115 -23.39 27.05 5.27
N PRO A 116 -23.12 28.36 5.13
CA PRO A 116 -21.81 28.87 4.74
C PRO A 116 -20.70 28.53 5.77
N VAL A 117 -21.06 28.49 7.05
CA VAL A 117 -20.13 28.16 8.14
C VAL A 117 -19.67 26.70 8.04
N VAL A 118 -20.59 25.76 7.83
CA VAL A 118 -20.29 24.33 7.66
C VAL A 118 -19.36 24.11 6.47
N ARG A 119 -19.65 24.78 5.34
CA ARG A 119 -18.80 24.77 4.17
C ARG A 119 -17.38 25.28 4.47
N PHE A 120 -17.28 26.41 5.14
CA PHE A 120 -15.98 27.00 5.51
C PHE A 120 -15.16 26.05 6.38
N ILE A 121 -15.76 25.47 7.43
CA ILE A 121 -15.10 24.54 8.33
C ILE A 121 -14.60 23.31 7.57
N ASN A 122 -15.44 22.67 6.75
CA ASN A 122 -15.04 21.49 6.01
C ASN A 122 -13.90 21.77 5.01
N ARG A 123 -13.92 22.92 4.34
CA ARG A 123 -12.82 23.31 3.44
C ARG A 123 -11.51 23.52 4.20
N ARG A 124 -11.55 24.15 5.38
CA ARG A 124 -10.36 24.31 6.22
C ARG A 124 -9.87 22.99 6.79
N LEU A 125 -10.79 22.09 7.11
CA LEU A 125 -10.44 20.72 7.52
C LEU A 125 -9.67 20.01 6.39
N PHE A 126 -10.15 20.05 5.15
CA PHE A 126 -9.43 19.46 4.01
C PHE A 126 -8.07 20.13 3.79
N ASP A 127 -7.99 21.45 3.87
CA ASP A 127 -6.73 22.16 3.71
C ASP A 127 -5.71 21.78 4.81
N LEU A 128 -6.17 21.51 6.05
CA LEU A 128 -5.35 21.05 7.15
C LEU A 128 -4.90 19.61 6.95
N LEU A 129 -5.82 18.69 6.63
CA LEU A 129 -5.52 17.27 6.48
C LEU A 129 -4.48 17.02 5.37
N ARG A 130 -4.63 17.68 4.21
CA ARG A 130 -3.69 17.55 3.09
C ARG A 130 -2.42 18.40 3.25
N GLY A 131 -2.47 19.44 4.11
CA GLY A 131 -1.32 20.32 4.35
C GLY A 131 -0.29 19.71 5.28
N ILE A 132 -0.67 18.70 6.07
CA ILE A 132 0.24 17.95 6.92
C ILE A 132 0.76 16.75 6.11
N ASP A 133 2.10 16.63 6.02
CA ASP A 133 2.75 15.53 5.31
C ASP A 133 2.34 14.17 5.92
N MET A 134 2.18 13.17 5.04
CA MET A 134 1.81 11.81 5.43
C MET A 134 2.79 11.20 6.44
N LEU A 135 4.08 11.56 6.39
CA LEU A 135 5.07 11.09 7.35
C LEU A 135 4.74 11.54 8.78
N ILE A 136 4.25 12.78 8.94
CA ILE A 136 3.86 13.31 10.25
C ILE A 136 2.67 12.52 10.81
N TRP A 137 1.64 12.27 9.98
CA TRP A 137 0.51 11.42 10.35
C TRP A 137 0.97 10.00 10.72
N SER A 138 1.86 9.42 9.92
CA SER A 138 2.43 8.10 10.19
C SER A 138 3.14 8.03 11.54
N LEU A 139 3.93 9.06 11.89
CA LEU A 139 4.64 9.11 13.18
C LEU A 139 3.67 9.26 14.37
N ILE A 140 2.60 10.06 14.22
CA ILE A 140 1.57 10.21 15.24
C ILE A 140 0.87 8.87 15.48
N PHE A 141 0.43 8.20 14.41
CA PHE A 141 -0.26 6.93 14.52
C PHE A 141 0.67 5.78 14.93
N LEU A 142 1.94 5.82 14.51
CA LEU A 142 2.96 4.89 14.99
C LEU A 142 3.13 4.98 16.53
N ARG A 143 3.09 6.19 17.05
CA ARG A 143 3.18 6.40 18.51
C ARG A 143 1.92 5.95 19.25
N ALA A 144 0.75 6.09 18.62
CA ALA A 144 -0.54 5.75 19.22
C ALA A 144 -0.85 4.24 19.16
N PHE A 145 -0.61 3.60 18.01
CA PHE A 145 -1.02 2.21 17.72
C PHE A 145 0.16 1.24 17.59
N GLY A 146 1.40 1.75 17.50
CA GLY A 146 2.57 0.94 17.20
C GLY A 146 2.75 0.68 15.69
N PRO A 147 3.84 -0.06 15.31
CA PRO A 147 4.09 -0.42 13.93
C PRO A 147 3.06 -1.45 13.43
N GLY A 148 2.58 -1.29 12.20
CA GLY A 148 1.68 -2.26 11.57
C GLY A 148 0.71 -1.66 10.57
N LEU A 149 -0.15 -2.52 10.04
CA LEU A 149 -1.12 -2.22 8.99
C LEU A 149 -2.04 -1.04 9.37
N PHE A 150 -2.53 -0.99 10.60
CA PHE A 150 -3.43 0.08 11.05
C PHE A 150 -2.81 1.47 10.97
N THR A 151 -1.53 1.59 11.36
CA THR A 151 -0.79 2.85 11.27
C THR A 151 -0.76 3.38 9.85
N GLY A 152 -0.47 2.52 8.87
CA GLY A 152 -0.47 2.87 7.46
C GLY A 152 -1.85 3.25 6.94
N VAL A 153 -2.88 2.44 7.26
CA VAL A 153 -4.27 2.70 6.84
C VAL A 153 -4.77 4.05 7.35
N PHE A 154 -4.51 4.39 8.63
CA PHE A 154 -4.93 5.68 9.18
C PHE A 154 -4.13 6.85 8.59
N ALA A 155 -2.82 6.70 8.38
CA ALA A 155 -2.00 7.75 7.79
C ALA A 155 -2.47 8.10 6.37
N ILE A 156 -2.68 7.08 5.52
CA ILE A 156 -3.24 7.22 4.18
C ILE A 156 -4.65 7.81 4.27
N GLY A 157 -5.52 7.20 5.09
CA GLY A 157 -6.91 7.60 5.23
C GLY A 157 -7.08 9.07 5.60
N PHE A 158 -6.29 9.60 6.53
CA PHE A 158 -6.34 11.01 6.94
C PHE A 158 -5.85 11.95 5.84
N THR A 159 -4.69 11.67 5.24
CA THR A 159 -4.12 12.50 4.18
C THR A 159 -5.03 12.52 2.96
N ASP A 160 -5.52 11.35 2.55
CA ASP A 160 -6.34 11.21 1.37
C ASP A 160 -7.77 11.73 1.58
N THR A 161 -8.31 11.70 2.80
CA THR A 161 -9.58 12.38 3.12
C THR A 161 -9.50 13.87 2.79
N GLY A 162 -8.38 14.53 3.10
CA GLY A 162 -8.16 15.93 2.76
C GLY A 162 -8.11 16.16 1.24
N SER A 163 -7.35 15.35 0.53
CA SER A 163 -7.15 15.45 -0.92
C SER A 163 -8.41 15.07 -1.70
N LEU A 164 -8.96 13.88 -1.45
CA LEU A 164 -10.17 13.40 -2.12
C LEU A 164 -11.39 14.26 -1.78
N GLY A 165 -11.57 14.63 -0.50
CA GLY A 165 -12.68 15.48 -0.09
C GLY A 165 -12.65 16.83 -0.79
N LYS A 166 -11.48 17.44 -0.96
CA LYS A 166 -11.33 18.68 -1.72
C LYS A 166 -11.67 18.49 -3.19
N LEU A 167 -11.06 17.51 -3.86
CA LEU A 167 -11.31 17.21 -5.27
C LEU A 167 -12.77 16.87 -5.53
N MET A 168 -13.38 16.03 -4.70
CA MET A 168 -14.80 15.68 -4.80
C MET A 168 -15.71 16.91 -4.60
N SER A 169 -15.38 17.80 -3.65
CA SER A 169 -16.18 19.02 -3.43
C SER A 169 -16.13 19.94 -4.64
N GLU A 170 -14.99 20.06 -5.32
CA GLU A 170 -14.82 20.84 -6.55
C GLU A 170 -15.54 20.17 -7.73
N ALA A 171 -15.49 18.86 -7.85
CA ALA A 171 -16.24 18.12 -8.86
C ALA A 171 -17.75 18.31 -8.70
N ILE A 172 -18.27 18.23 -7.46
CA ILE A 172 -19.68 18.48 -7.15
C ILE A 172 -20.08 19.93 -7.51
N GLU A 173 -19.20 20.91 -7.28
CA GLU A 173 -19.47 22.31 -7.64
C GLU A 173 -19.51 22.54 -9.17
N ASN A 174 -18.68 21.80 -9.92
CA ASN A 174 -18.55 21.89 -11.37
C ASN A 174 -19.53 20.99 -12.13
N ALA A 175 -20.40 20.26 -11.46
CA ALA A 175 -21.42 19.42 -12.08
C ALA A 175 -22.30 20.21 -13.06
N ASP A 176 -22.67 19.60 -14.20
CA ASP A 176 -23.42 20.27 -15.25
C ASP A 176 -24.82 20.67 -14.75
N ARG A 177 -25.06 21.95 -14.72
CA ARG A 177 -26.34 22.55 -14.30
C ARG A 177 -27.52 22.14 -15.17
N ARG A 178 -27.31 21.80 -16.44
CA ARG A 178 -28.39 21.38 -17.35
C ARG A 178 -29.10 20.14 -16.85
N GLN A 179 -28.36 19.16 -16.33
CA GLN A 179 -28.94 17.96 -15.76
C GLN A 179 -29.76 18.25 -14.48
N VAL A 180 -29.21 19.11 -13.61
CA VAL A 180 -29.90 19.54 -12.40
C VAL A 180 -31.18 20.34 -12.71
N ASP A 181 -31.12 21.23 -13.69
CA ASP A 181 -32.27 22.03 -14.12
C ASP A 181 -33.33 21.17 -14.83
N GLY A 182 -32.91 20.17 -15.62
CA GLY A 182 -33.82 19.15 -16.16
C GLY A 182 -34.57 18.39 -15.06
N MET A 183 -33.90 18.01 -13.96
CA MET A 183 -34.54 17.38 -12.81
C MET A 183 -35.50 18.32 -12.07
N LYS A 184 -35.18 19.63 -12.00
CA LYS A 184 -36.06 20.62 -11.40
C LYS A 184 -37.35 20.78 -12.19
N SER A 185 -37.29 20.78 -13.52
CA SER A 185 -38.48 20.94 -14.39
C SER A 185 -39.48 19.79 -14.24
N THR A 186 -39.03 18.61 -13.78
CA THR A 186 -39.92 17.47 -13.47
C THR A 186 -40.52 17.49 -12.07
N GLY A 187 -40.27 18.57 -11.28
CA GLY A 187 -40.77 18.70 -9.90
C GLY A 187 -39.97 17.87 -8.85
N ALA A 188 -38.73 17.40 -9.19
CA ALA A 188 -37.92 16.61 -8.32
C ALA A 188 -37.50 17.38 -7.05
N SER A 189 -37.58 16.73 -5.89
CA SER A 189 -37.11 17.30 -4.61
C SER A 189 -35.58 17.53 -4.63
N LYS A 190 -35.07 18.40 -3.75
CA LYS A 190 -33.63 18.71 -3.66
C LYS A 190 -32.77 17.43 -3.51
N LEU A 191 -33.22 16.49 -2.69
CA LEU A 191 -32.52 15.20 -2.51
C LEU A 191 -32.46 14.37 -3.79
N GLN A 192 -33.56 14.34 -4.57
CA GLN A 192 -33.61 13.67 -5.85
C GLN A 192 -32.72 14.33 -6.90
N GLN A 193 -32.68 15.68 -6.91
CA GLN A 193 -31.78 16.46 -7.77
C GLN A 193 -30.32 16.13 -7.47
N HIS A 194 -29.92 16.01 -6.20
CA HIS A 194 -28.56 15.63 -5.83
C HIS A 194 -28.27 14.17 -6.20
N ARG A 195 -29.19 13.25 -5.90
CA ARG A 195 -28.98 11.80 -6.14
C ARG A 195 -28.93 11.44 -7.62
N PHE A 196 -29.74 12.06 -8.44
CA PHE A 196 -29.87 11.71 -9.87
C PHE A 196 -29.30 12.74 -10.83
N GLY A 197 -29.10 13.98 -10.38
CA GLY A 197 -28.55 15.05 -11.20
C GLY A 197 -27.07 15.38 -10.94
N ILE A 198 -26.52 15.07 -9.74
CA ILE A 198 -25.14 15.41 -9.38
C ILE A 198 -24.28 14.15 -9.22
N ILE A 199 -24.73 13.15 -8.43
CA ILE A 199 -23.92 11.95 -8.13
C ILE A 199 -23.52 11.14 -9.39
N PRO A 200 -24.35 11.00 -10.43
CA PRO A 200 -23.98 10.22 -11.61
C PRO A 200 -22.95 10.90 -12.54
N GLN A 201 -22.64 12.16 -12.33
CA GLN A 201 -21.64 12.92 -13.11
C GLN A 201 -20.25 12.75 -12.54
#